data_5e554786ccc70efac52145527cae7881
#
_entry.id   5e554786ccc70efac52145527cae7881
#
_cell.length_a   1.000
_cell.length_b   1.000
_cell.length_c   1.000
_cell.angle_alpha   90.00
_cell.angle_beta   90.00
_cell.angle_gamma   90.00
#
_symmetry.space_group_name_H-M   'P 1'
#
loop_
_entity.id
_entity.type
_entity.pdbx_description
1 polymer ?
#
loop_
_entity_poly.entity_id
_entity_poly.type
_entity_poly.pdbx_seq_one_letter_code
_entity_poly.pdbx_strand_id
1 'polypeptide(L)'
;MTTAIRQAETPTTLLVPVGALIVAMLSFTSGASLAKQLFPIVGAEGTTALRLSIGALILLAVLRPWRIRFSATSWRSIVFYGLAMGGMNLLFYMSIQTLPLGIAIALEFTGPLSVAILSSRRMIDLLWVVFAAGGLLLLLPLGNGVANVDPTGALLALGAGGCWALYIVAGKRAGQEHGTLATSLGMAVAAIAVAPIGFAHAGMILFQPDVLLIGTVVAVLSSAFPYTLEMFALRHLPAQTYGTLTSGEPAAGAMVGLLLLGEALPLLQWCAIAMIVAASVGATMTAMRNQSPPEPLNLG
;
A
#
# COMPACT_ATOMS: atom_id res chain seq x y z
N MET A 1 21.11 1.76 39.22
CA MET A 1 22.12 1.39 38.24
C MET A 1 21.62 0.15 37.51
N THR A 2 20.95 0.32 36.39
CA THR A 2 20.60 -0.81 35.51
C THR A 2 20.83 -0.31 34.10
N THR A 3 22.01 -0.57 33.62
CA THR A 3 22.48 -0.29 32.25
C THR A 3 21.63 -1.17 31.32
N ALA A 4 20.65 -0.58 30.63
CA ALA A 4 19.96 -1.23 29.52
C ALA A 4 21.03 -1.43 28.42
N ILE A 5 21.60 -2.62 28.37
CA ILE A 5 22.46 -3.08 27.31
C ILE A 5 21.59 -3.07 26.04
N ARG A 6 21.83 -2.09 25.19
CA ARG A 6 21.35 -2.06 23.81
C ARG A 6 22.00 -3.27 23.12
N GLN A 7 21.31 -4.40 23.10
CA GLN A 7 21.76 -5.55 22.35
C GLN A 7 21.94 -5.09 20.91
N ALA A 8 23.18 -5.12 20.44
CA ALA A 8 23.47 -4.98 19.03
C ALA A 8 22.74 -6.11 18.32
N GLU A 9 21.68 -5.77 17.57
CA GLU A 9 20.93 -6.73 16.77
C GLU A 9 21.89 -7.39 15.80
N THR A 10 22.06 -8.69 15.98
CA THR A 10 22.92 -9.48 15.08
C THR A 10 22.29 -9.50 13.69
N PRO A 11 23.08 -9.50 12.59
CA PRO A 11 22.57 -9.51 11.21
C PRO A 11 21.52 -10.60 10.95
N THR A 12 21.63 -11.72 11.65
CA THR A 12 20.71 -12.85 11.57
C THR A 12 19.31 -12.56 12.11
N THR A 13 19.16 -11.62 13.06
CA THR A 13 17.84 -11.27 13.63
C THR A 13 17.01 -10.42 12.68
N LEU A 14 17.63 -9.74 11.71
CA LEU A 14 16.92 -8.91 10.72
C LEU A 14 16.48 -9.71 9.49
N LEU A 15 17.06 -10.89 9.22
CA LEU A 15 16.72 -11.68 8.02
C LEU A 15 15.26 -12.13 8.01
N VAL A 16 14.72 -12.54 9.16
CA VAL A 16 13.34 -13.01 9.26
C VAL A 16 12.32 -11.89 8.99
N PRO A 17 12.43 -10.70 9.64
CA PRO A 17 11.53 -9.58 9.32
C PRO A 17 11.67 -9.05 7.89
N VAL A 18 12.88 -9.02 7.33
CA VAL A 18 13.11 -8.66 5.91
C VAL A 18 12.44 -9.67 4.99
N GLY A 19 12.64 -10.97 5.23
CA GLY A 19 11.99 -12.03 4.48
C GLY A 19 10.46 -11.95 4.57
N ALA A 20 9.92 -11.68 5.76
CA ALA A 20 8.49 -11.50 5.98
C ALA A 20 7.93 -10.34 5.15
N LEU A 21 8.64 -9.20 5.09
CA LEU A 21 8.21 -8.06 4.30
C LEU A 21 8.24 -8.34 2.79
N ILE A 22 9.29 -9.01 2.30
CA ILE A 22 9.38 -9.41 0.89
C ILE A 22 8.23 -10.37 0.54
N VAL A 23 7.95 -11.35 1.40
CA VAL A 23 6.84 -12.29 1.21
C VAL A 23 5.50 -11.55 1.24
N ALA A 24 5.33 -10.55 2.12
CA ALA A 24 4.13 -9.72 2.16
C ALA A 24 3.90 -8.97 0.84
N MET A 25 4.95 -8.33 0.31
CA MET A 25 4.89 -7.61 -0.98
C MET A 25 4.54 -8.54 -2.14
N LEU A 26 5.19 -9.71 -2.21
CA LEU A 26 4.91 -10.72 -3.23
C LEU A 26 3.50 -11.31 -3.08
N SER A 27 3.03 -11.53 -1.86
CA SER A 27 1.67 -11.99 -1.60
C SER A 27 0.63 -10.94 -2.02
N PHE A 28 0.83 -9.67 -1.66
CA PHE A 28 -0.05 -8.58 -2.04
C PHE A 28 -0.16 -8.46 -3.57
N THR A 29 0.97 -8.39 -4.26
CA THR A 29 1.02 -8.25 -5.73
C THR A 29 0.47 -9.48 -6.44
N SER A 30 0.72 -10.70 -5.92
CA SER A 30 0.13 -11.94 -6.45
C SER A 30 -1.38 -11.98 -6.23
N GLY A 31 -1.86 -11.53 -5.06
CA GLY A 31 -3.28 -11.40 -4.78
C GLY A 31 -3.97 -10.39 -5.69
N ALA A 32 -3.32 -9.26 -6.00
CA ALA A 32 -3.80 -8.28 -6.95
C ALA A 32 -3.83 -8.83 -8.39
N SER A 33 -2.82 -9.62 -8.77
CA SER A 33 -2.79 -10.34 -10.04
C SER A 33 -3.95 -11.32 -10.15
N LEU A 34 -4.20 -12.13 -9.12
CA LEU A 34 -5.32 -13.07 -9.09
C LEU A 34 -6.67 -12.34 -9.14
N ALA A 35 -6.77 -11.18 -8.52
CA ALA A 35 -7.98 -10.35 -8.52
C ALA A 35 -8.39 -9.94 -9.94
N LYS A 36 -7.44 -9.75 -10.87
CA LYS A 36 -7.73 -9.45 -12.29
C LYS A 36 -8.57 -10.55 -12.96
N GLN A 37 -8.53 -11.79 -12.47
CA GLN A 37 -9.37 -12.89 -12.99
C GLN A 37 -10.85 -12.70 -12.63
N LEU A 38 -11.18 -11.96 -11.58
CA LEU A 38 -12.56 -11.64 -11.21
C LEU A 38 -13.14 -10.46 -12.00
N PHE A 39 -12.31 -9.61 -12.61
CA PHE A 39 -12.77 -8.42 -13.31
C PHE A 39 -13.76 -8.69 -14.44
N PRO A 40 -13.62 -9.73 -15.28
CA PRO A 40 -14.60 -10.04 -16.31
C PRO A 40 -15.96 -10.48 -15.73
N ILE A 41 -16.01 -10.90 -14.47
CA ILE A 41 -17.21 -11.49 -13.83
C ILE A 41 -17.95 -10.43 -12.99
N VAL A 42 -17.21 -9.72 -12.12
CA VAL A 42 -17.79 -8.80 -11.14
C VAL A 42 -17.23 -7.38 -11.20
N GLY A 43 -16.38 -7.07 -12.17
CA GLY A 43 -15.70 -5.79 -12.29
C GLY A 43 -14.62 -5.56 -11.22
N ALA A 44 -13.90 -4.44 -11.33
CA ALA A 44 -12.95 -4.03 -10.29
C ALA A 44 -13.68 -3.63 -9.01
N GLU A 45 -14.83 -2.98 -9.13
CA GLU A 45 -15.66 -2.52 -8.02
C GLU A 45 -16.17 -3.70 -7.19
N GLY A 46 -16.70 -4.74 -7.85
CA GLY A 46 -17.16 -5.96 -7.19
C GLY A 46 -16.02 -6.72 -6.53
N THR A 47 -14.87 -6.82 -7.21
CA THR A 47 -13.67 -7.46 -6.67
C THR A 47 -13.15 -6.72 -5.44
N THR A 48 -13.10 -5.38 -5.48
CA THR A 48 -12.68 -4.55 -4.34
C THR A 48 -13.64 -4.70 -3.17
N ALA A 49 -14.95 -4.71 -3.43
CA ALA A 49 -15.96 -4.90 -2.40
C ALA A 49 -15.83 -6.25 -1.70
N LEU A 50 -15.64 -7.34 -2.46
CA LEU A 50 -15.40 -8.68 -1.89
C LEU A 50 -14.13 -8.70 -1.04
N ARG A 51 -13.02 -8.21 -1.59
CA ARG A 51 -11.72 -8.20 -0.91
C ARG A 51 -11.79 -7.45 0.42
N LEU A 52 -12.32 -6.21 0.41
CA LEU A 52 -12.43 -5.39 1.61
C LEU A 52 -13.41 -5.97 2.62
N SER A 53 -14.57 -6.49 2.16
CA SER A 53 -15.58 -7.06 3.06
C SER A 53 -15.08 -8.33 3.74
N ILE A 54 -14.52 -9.27 2.99
CA ILE A 54 -13.98 -10.52 3.53
C ILE A 54 -12.75 -10.23 4.41
N GLY A 55 -11.85 -9.35 3.95
CA GLY A 55 -10.68 -8.91 4.73
C GLY A 55 -11.09 -8.25 6.05
N ALA A 56 -12.12 -7.38 6.02
CA ALA A 56 -12.66 -6.76 7.22
C ALA A 56 -13.24 -7.81 8.19
N LEU A 57 -14.00 -8.79 7.70
CA LEU A 57 -14.54 -9.87 8.54
C LEU A 57 -13.43 -10.67 9.21
N ILE A 58 -12.38 -11.03 8.46
CA ILE A 58 -11.22 -11.75 9.00
C ILE A 58 -10.53 -10.92 10.08
N LEU A 59 -10.20 -9.66 9.80
CA LEU A 59 -9.49 -8.80 10.76
C LEU A 59 -10.34 -8.48 11.99
N LEU A 60 -11.65 -8.26 11.82
CA LEU A 60 -12.56 -8.07 12.94
C LEU A 60 -12.62 -9.33 13.82
N ALA A 61 -12.71 -10.52 13.22
CA ALA A 61 -12.76 -11.79 13.96
C ALA A 61 -11.47 -12.06 14.74
N VAL A 62 -10.31 -11.75 14.14
CA VAL A 62 -8.99 -11.96 14.76
C VAL A 62 -8.70 -10.93 15.84
N LEU A 63 -8.87 -9.63 15.54
CA LEU A 63 -8.46 -8.53 16.41
C LEU A 63 -9.52 -8.13 17.44
N ARG A 64 -10.79 -8.50 17.22
CA ARG A 64 -11.92 -8.32 18.17
C ARG A 64 -12.05 -6.91 18.74
N PRO A 65 -12.12 -5.83 17.90
CA PRO A 65 -12.08 -4.44 18.36
C PRO A 65 -13.26 -4.04 19.27
N TRP A 66 -14.38 -4.79 19.26
CA TRP A 66 -15.55 -4.55 20.13
C TRP A 66 -15.27 -4.73 21.62
N ARG A 67 -14.09 -5.24 22.00
CA ARG A 67 -13.67 -5.36 23.41
C ARG A 67 -13.16 -4.05 24.01
N ILE A 68 -12.97 -3.01 23.18
CA ILE A 68 -12.45 -1.71 23.56
C ILE A 68 -13.48 -0.64 23.23
N ARG A 69 -13.59 0.35 24.10
CA ARG A 69 -14.44 1.54 23.86
C ARG A 69 -13.61 2.63 23.20
N PHE A 70 -14.15 3.20 22.13
CA PHE A 70 -13.52 4.27 21.37
C PHE A 70 -14.20 5.60 21.68
N SER A 71 -13.41 6.69 21.78
CA SER A 71 -13.93 8.05 21.93
C SER A 71 -14.51 8.57 20.59
N ALA A 72 -15.34 9.60 20.63
CA ALA A 72 -15.88 10.22 19.42
C ALA A 72 -14.77 10.80 18.52
N THR A 73 -13.68 11.30 19.10
CA THR A 73 -12.53 11.82 18.36
C THR A 73 -11.80 10.70 17.65
N SER A 74 -11.60 9.56 18.31
CA SER A 74 -10.99 8.36 17.72
C SER A 74 -11.82 7.82 16.55
N TRP A 75 -13.15 7.85 16.66
CA TRP A 75 -14.03 7.44 15.55
C TRP A 75 -13.87 8.31 14.31
N ARG A 76 -13.73 9.64 14.45
CA ARG A 76 -13.48 10.52 13.30
C ARG A 76 -12.18 10.17 12.58
N SER A 77 -11.11 9.92 13.33
CA SER A 77 -9.81 9.50 12.77
C SER A 77 -9.91 8.15 12.07
N ILE A 78 -10.60 7.16 12.66
CA ILE A 78 -10.81 5.83 12.09
C ILE A 78 -11.67 5.91 10.81
N VAL A 79 -12.74 6.68 10.82
CA VAL A 79 -13.62 6.84 9.64
C VAL A 79 -12.86 7.49 8.49
N PHE A 80 -12.14 8.58 8.75
CA PHE A 80 -11.33 9.23 7.70
C PHE A 80 -10.25 8.30 7.14
N TYR A 81 -9.54 7.58 8.02
CA TYR A 81 -8.57 6.56 7.65
C TYR A 81 -9.18 5.45 6.79
N GLY A 82 -10.35 4.93 7.19
CA GLY A 82 -11.06 3.89 6.47
C GLY A 82 -11.59 4.35 5.10
N LEU A 83 -12.10 5.58 5.01
CA LEU A 83 -12.53 6.16 3.72
C LEU A 83 -11.35 6.35 2.77
N ALA A 84 -10.21 6.84 3.27
CA ALA A 84 -8.98 6.96 2.48
C ALA A 84 -8.50 5.58 1.99
N MET A 85 -8.53 4.56 2.86
CA MET A 85 -8.22 3.16 2.51
C MET A 85 -9.18 2.62 1.45
N GLY A 86 -10.48 2.85 1.60
CA GLY A 86 -11.50 2.40 0.65
C GLY A 86 -11.32 3.05 -0.72
N GLY A 87 -11.13 4.37 -0.77
CA GLY A 87 -10.86 5.11 -1.98
C GLY A 87 -9.58 4.66 -2.68
N MET A 88 -8.49 4.51 -1.93
CA MET A 88 -7.22 3.98 -2.42
C MET A 88 -7.42 2.63 -3.12
N ASN A 89 -8.00 1.66 -2.41
CA ASN A 89 -8.20 0.32 -2.95
C ASN A 89 -9.13 0.29 -4.16
N LEU A 90 -10.24 1.05 -4.14
CA LEU A 90 -11.19 1.10 -5.26
C LEU A 90 -10.53 1.69 -6.51
N LEU A 91 -9.89 2.84 -6.39
CA LEU A 91 -9.24 3.52 -7.51
C LEU A 91 -8.08 2.69 -8.07
N PHE A 92 -7.28 2.04 -7.19
CA PHE A 92 -6.21 1.15 -7.62
C PHE A 92 -6.75 -0.04 -8.43
N TYR A 93 -7.78 -0.73 -7.94
CA TYR A 93 -8.35 -1.88 -8.67
C TYR A 93 -9.01 -1.46 -9.99
N MET A 94 -9.65 -0.29 -10.03
CA MET A 94 -10.13 0.28 -11.30
C MET A 94 -8.98 0.61 -12.25
N SER A 95 -7.84 1.08 -11.76
CA SER A 95 -6.68 1.41 -12.60
C SER A 95 -6.06 0.17 -13.24
N ILE A 96 -5.93 -0.93 -12.48
CA ILE A 96 -5.33 -2.18 -13.00
C ILE A 96 -6.24 -2.96 -13.95
N GLN A 97 -7.45 -2.52 -14.21
CA GLN A 97 -8.28 -3.04 -15.31
C GLN A 97 -7.64 -2.73 -16.66
N THR A 98 -7.04 -1.56 -16.80
CA THR A 98 -6.49 -1.05 -18.08
C THR A 98 -4.98 -0.90 -18.06
N LEU A 99 -4.37 -0.83 -16.87
CA LEU A 99 -2.92 -0.71 -16.71
C LEU A 99 -2.26 -2.04 -16.35
N PRO A 100 -1.02 -2.25 -16.81
CA PRO A 100 -0.12 -3.26 -16.24
C PRO A 100 0.09 -3.02 -14.75
N LEU A 101 0.14 -4.12 -13.98
CA LEU A 101 0.19 -4.09 -12.52
C LEU A 101 1.37 -3.23 -11.99
N GLY A 102 2.57 -3.42 -12.56
CA GLY A 102 3.75 -2.67 -12.12
C GLY A 102 3.65 -1.17 -12.37
N ILE A 103 3.00 -0.75 -13.48
CA ILE A 103 2.78 0.67 -13.81
C ILE A 103 1.78 1.28 -12.83
N ALA A 104 0.68 0.60 -12.57
CA ALA A 104 -0.35 1.07 -11.65
C ALA A 104 0.24 1.28 -10.24
N ILE A 105 1.01 0.31 -9.72
CA ILE A 105 1.69 0.42 -8.43
C ILE A 105 2.72 1.57 -8.44
N ALA A 106 3.49 1.74 -9.52
CA ALA A 106 4.45 2.83 -9.61
C ALA A 106 3.79 4.22 -9.58
N LEU A 107 2.66 4.38 -10.27
CA LEU A 107 1.87 5.62 -10.24
C LEU A 107 1.24 5.84 -8.86
N GLU A 108 0.66 4.83 -8.25
CA GLU A 108 0.09 4.89 -6.91
C GLU A 108 1.15 5.24 -5.86
N PHE A 109 2.38 4.73 -6.02
CA PHE A 109 3.49 4.96 -5.10
C PHE A 109 3.95 6.43 -5.03
N THR A 110 3.52 7.27 -5.97
CA THR A 110 3.71 8.73 -5.89
C THR A 110 3.07 9.34 -4.64
N GLY A 111 2.04 8.70 -4.07
CA GLY A 111 1.40 9.12 -2.82
C GLY A 111 2.35 9.07 -1.61
N PRO A 112 2.84 7.89 -1.20
CA PRO A 112 3.86 7.76 -0.15
C PRO A 112 5.10 8.62 -0.40
N LEU A 113 5.56 8.70 -1.65
CA LEU A 113 6.68 9.51 -2.04
C LEU A 113 6.43 11.01 -1.78
N SER A 114 5.23 11.51 -2.13
CA SER A 114 4.85 12.90 -1.87
C SER A 114 4.84 13.23 -0.37
N VAL A 115 4.34 12.31 0.46
CA VAL A 115 4.37 12.45 1.92
C VAL A 115 5.81 12.51 2.44
N ALA A 116 6.70 11.66 1.93
CA ALA A 116 8.11 11.64 2.31
C ALA A 116 8.81 12.96 1.94
N ILE A 117 8.61 13.45 0.70
CA ILE A 117 9.19 14.69 0.20
C ILE A 117 8.67 15.92 0.97
N LEU A 118 7.35 16.01 1.18
CA LEU A 118 6.75 17.13 1.91
C LEU A 118 7.15 17.16 3.40
N SER A 119 7.54 16.02 3.95
CA SER A 119 8.03 15.91 5.33
C SER A 119 9.51 16.31 5.47
N SER A 120 10.25 16.44 4.38
CA SER A 120 11.66 16.82 4.35
C SER A 120 11.83 18.26 3.88
N ARG A 121 12.95 18.90 4.26
CA ARG A 121 13.27 20.30 3.94
C ARG A 121 14.69 20.49 3.36
N ARG A 122 15.26 19.45 2.77
CA ARG A 122 16.63 19.51 2.25
C ARG A 122 16.65 19.74 0.73
N MET A 123 17.67 20.45 0.26
CA MET A 123 17.88 20.64 -1.19
C MET A 123 18.06 19.32 -1.94
N ILE A 124 18.59 18.26 -1.28
CA ILE A 124 18.73 16.94 -1.87
C ILE A 124 17.37 16.29 -2.19
N ASP A 125 16.29 16.71 -1.51
CA ASP A 125 14.95 16.19 -1.79
C ASP A 125 14.45 16.63 -3.16
N LEU A 126 14.96 17.76 -3.68
CA LEU A 126 14.69 18.20 -5.04
C LEU A 126 15.18 17.18 -6.08
N LEU A 127 16.29 16.49 -5.81
CA LEU A 127 16.79 15.41 -6.67
C LEU A 127 15.76 14.27 -6.75
N TRP A 128 15.17 13.89 -5.62
CA TRP A 128 14.16 12.83 -5.57
C TRP A 128 12.87 13.25 -6.26
N VAL A 129 12.49 14.53 -6.15
CA VAL A 129 11.36 15.10 -6.93
C VAL A 129 11.63 14.99 -8.43
N VAL A 130 12.84 15.32 -8.90
CA VAL A 130 13.20 15.22 -10.32
C VAL A 130 13.16 13.78 -10.81
N PHE A 131 13.68 12.82 -10.01
CA PHE A 131 13.61 11.39 -10.35
C PHE A 131 12.16 10.90 -10.42
N ALA A 132 11.32 11.29 -9.44
CA ALA A 132 9.90 10.92 -9.42
C ALA A 132 9.14 11.52 -10.61
N ALA A 133 9.33 12.82 -10.87
CA ALA A 133 8.70 13.51 -11.98
C ALA A 133 9.15 12.94 -13.33
N GLY A 134 10.46 12.65 -13.48
CA GLY A 134 11.00 12.02 -14.68
C GLY A 134 10.41 10.62 -14.92
N GLY A 135 10.37 9.77 -13.88
CA GLY A 135 9.73 8.46 -13.95
C GLY A 135 8.24 8.55 -14.28
N LEU A 136 7.52 9.48 -13.64
CA LEU A 136 6.10 9.71 -13.91
C LEU A 136 5.86 10.18 -15.36
N LEU A 137 6.66 11.14 -15.86
CA LEU A 137 6.55 11.61 -17.23
C LEU A 137 6.82 10.51 -18.26
N LEU A 138 7.73 9.58 -17.96
CA LEU A 138 8.00 8.42 -18.80
C LEU A 138 6.86 7.39 -18.79
N LEU A 139 6.06 7.31 -17.72
CA LEU A 139 4.90 6.42 -17.62
C LEU A 139 3.63 7.04 -18.21
N LEU A 140 3.49 8.38 -18.15
CA LEU A 140 2.31 9.05 -18.66
C LEU A 140 2.29 9.07 -20.19
N PRO A 141 1.09 8.95 -20.81
CA PRO A 141 0.94 8.91 -22.27
C PRO A 141 1.05 10.33 -22.88
N LEU A 142 2.17 11.03 -22.62
CA LEU A 142 2.37 12.42 -23.04
C LEU A 142 2.89 12.59 -24.48
N GLY A 143 2.97 11.51 -25.27
CA GLY A 143 3.43 11.58 -26.65
C GLY A 143 3.43 10.22 -27.37
N ASN A 144 3.74 10.24 -28.67
CA ASN A 144 3.71 9.09 -29.58
C ASN A 144 4.71 7.96 -29.27
N GLY A 145 5.45 8.03 -28.15
CA GLY A 145 6.53 7.10 -27.81
C GLY A 145 6.21 6.09 -26.72
N VAL A 146 5.21 6.32 -25.87
CA VAL A 146 4.78 5.37 -24.82
C VAL A 146 3.47 4.77 -25.28
N ALA A 147 3.53 3.82 -26.21
CA ALA A 147 2.39 3.07 -26.65
C ALA A 147 1.72 2.36 -25.45
N ASN A 148 0.42 2.61 -25.28
CA ASN A 148 -0.54 1.80 -24.54
C ASN A 148 -0.67 2.01 -23.02
N VAL A 149 -0.38 3.18 -22.46
CA VAL A 149 -0.85 3.52 -21.11
C VAL A 149 -2.20 4.25 -21.23
N ASP A 150 -3.26 3.65 -20.72
CA ASP A 150 -4.58 4.27 -20.68
C ASP A 150 -4.58 5.51 -19.76
N PRO A 151 -4.93 6.71 -20.28
CA PRO A 151 -4.95 7.92 -19.45
C PRO A 151 -5.90 7.85 -18.26
N THR A 152 -7.05 7.18 -18.44
CA THR A 152 -8.05 7.02 -17.37
C THR A 152 -7.50 6.14 -16.27
N GLY A 153 -6.88 5.01 -16.63
CA GLY A 153 -6.21 4.14 -15.68
C GLY A 153 -5.08 4.86 -14.93
N ALA A 154 -4.29 5.69 -15.64
CA ALA A 154 -3.23 6.47 -15.02
C ALA A 154 -3.76 7.50 -14.01
N LEU A 155 -4.85 8.22 -14.34
CA LEU A 155 -5.50 9.15 -13.42
C LEU A 155 -6.08 8.43 -12.19
N LEU A 156 -6.67 7.25 -12.37
CA LEU A 156 -7.16 6.43 -11.28
C LEU A 156 -6.03 5.98 -10.35
N ALA A 157 -4.89 5.54 -10.91
CA ALA A 157 -3.72 5.15 -10.14
C ALA A 157 -3.12 6.33 -9.34
N LEU A 158 -3.02 7.51 -9.96
CA LEU A 158 -2.61 8.74 -9.26
C LEU A 158 -3.60 9.16 -8.17
N GLY A 159 -4.91 9.02 -8.43
CA GLY A 159 -5.95 9.22 -7.44
C GLY A 159 -5.83 8.26 -6.26
N ALA A 160 -5.53 6.98 -6.53
CA ALA A 160 -5.22 5.98 -5.51
C ALA A 160 -4.01 6.42 -4.67
N GLY A 161 -2.94 6.92 -5.32
CA GLY A 161 -1.78 7.49 -4.65
C GLY A 161 -2.15 8.66 -3.72
N GLY A 162 -2.99 9.59 -4.19
CA GLY A 162 -3.52 10.67 -3.36
C GLY A 162 -4.27 10.15 -2.13
N CYS A 163 -5.13 9.15 -2.31
CA CYS A 163 -5.80 8.47 -1.20
C CYS A 163 -4.80 7.76 -0.26
N TRP A 164 -3.73 7.18 -0.81
CA TRP A 164 -2.67 6.55 0.00
C TRP A 164 -1.92 7.59 0.85
N ALA A 165 -1.61 8.75 0.30
CA ALA A 165 -1.05 9.85 1.07
C ALA A 165 -1.95 10.25 2.25
N LEU A 166 -3.26 10.40 2.00
CA LEU A 166 -4.24 10.67 3.05
C LEU A 166 -4.33 9.53 4.09
N TYR A 167 -4.31 8.28 3.64
CA TYR A 167 -4.27 7.09 4.47
C TYR A 167 -3.06 7.09 5.41
N ILE A 168 -1.86 7.42 4.91
CA ILE A 168 -0.64 7.50 5.73
C ILE A 168 -0.78 8.57 6.82
N VAL A 169 -1.24 9.77 6.44
CA VAL A 169 -1.40 10.89 7.39
C VAL A 169 -2.48 10.59 8.43
N ALA A 170 -3.63 10.06 8.01
CA ALA A 170 -4.71 9.69 8.91
C ALA A 170 -4.35 8.48 9.78
N GLY A 171 -3.68 7.48 9.20
CA GLY A 171 -3.25 6.27 9.88
C GLY A 171 -2.25 6.54 10.99
N LYS A 172 -1.40 7.55 10.84
CA LYS A 172 -0.48 7.98 11.90
C LYS A 172 -1.23 8.41 13.17
N ARG A 173 -2.34 9.15 13.02
CA ARG A 173 -3.18 9.56 14.15
C ARG A 173 -3.98 8.37 14.72
N ALA A 174 -4.69 7.64 13.88
CA ALA A 174 -5.52 6.51 14.30
C ALA A 174 -4.67 5.39 14.95
N GLY A 175 -3.48 5.13 14.41
CA GLY A 175 -2.55 4.11 14.89
C GLY A 175 -1.89 4.45 16.21
N GLN A 176 -1.59 5.72 16.48
CA GLN A 176 -1.03 6.17 17.78
C GLN A 176 -2.01 5.92 18.94
N GLU A 177 -3.32 6.09 18.68
CA GLU A 177 -4.34 5.91 19.70
C GLU A 177 -4.69 4.44 19.94
N HIS A 178 -4.74 3.61 18.89
CA HIS A 178 -5.36 2.26 18.94
C HIS A 178 -4.56 1.14 18.26
N GLY A 179 -3.38 1.43 17.72
CA GLY A 179 -2.51 0.42 17.09
C GLY A 179 -3.19 -0.36 15.98
N THR A 180 -3.05 -1.69 16.02
CA THR A 180 -3.62 -2.62 15.01
C THR A 180 -5.15 -2.64 14.96
N LEU A 181 -5.83 -2.22 16.06
CA LEU A 181 -7.29 -2.15 16.08
C LEU A 181 -7.83 -1.08 15.14
N ALA A 182 -7.08 0.04 14.96
CA ALA A 182 -7.44 1.05 13.99
C ALA A 182 -7.49 0.49 12.56
N THR A 183 -6.60 -0.45 12.22
CA THR A 183 -6.57 -1.09 10.91
C THR A 183 -7.81 -1.93 10.67
N SER A 184 -8.24 -2.75 11.65
CA SER A 184 -9.45 -3.58 11.49
C SER A 184 -10.72 -2.76 11.35
N LEU A 185 -10.86 -1.69 12.14
CA LEU A 185 -12.00 -0.78 12.05
C LEU A 185 -11.95 0.08 10.77
N GLY A 186 -10.77 0.55 10.38
CA GLY A 186 -10.58 1.27 9.12
C GLY A 186 -10.96 0.42 7.92
N MET A 187 -10.56 -0.86 7.91
CA MET A 187 -10.97 -1.80 6.85
C MET A 187 -12.48 -2.06 6.87
N ALA A 188 -13.12 -2.12 8.04
CA ALA A 188 -14.57 -2.23 8.13
C ALA A 188 -15.28 -1.00 7.56
N VAL A 189 -14.79 0.21 7.85
CA VAL A 189 -15.30 1.46 7.24
C VAL A 189 -15.08 1.45 5.73
N ALA A 190 -13.90 1.05 5.25
CA ALA A 190 -13.61 0.92 3.83
C ALA A 190 -14.57 -0.06 3.14
N ALA A 191 -14.81 -1.22 3.76
CA ALA A 191 -15.77 -2.22 3.27
C ALA A 191 -17.19 -1.64 3.19
N ILE A 192 -17.66 -0.97 4.24
CA ILE A 192 -19.00 -0.35 4.27
C ILE A 192 -19.14 0.71 3.18
N ALA A 193 -18.09 1.48 2.89
CA ALA A 193 -18.10 2.52 1.87
C ALA A 193 -18.09 1.93 0.44
N VAL A 194 -17.33 0.85 0.22
CA VAL A 194 -17.11 0.28 -1.13
C VAL A 194 -18.11 -0.83 -1.47
N ALA A 195 -18.62 -1.58 -0.47
CA ALA A 195 -19.56 -2.67 -0.71
C ALA A 195 -20.83 -2.25 -1.48
N PRO A 196 -21.47 -1.10 -1.21
CA PRO A 196 -22.61 -0.65 -1.99
C PRO A 196 -22.27 -0.40 -3.47
N ILE A 197 -21.06 0.13 -3.76
CA ILE A 197 -20.59 0.40 -5.12
C ILE A 197 -20.40 -0.92 -5.87
N GLY A 198 -19.71 -1.88 -5.25
CA GLY A 198 -19.50 -3.21 -5.82
C GLY A 198 -20.82 -3.97 -6.03
N PHE A 199 -21.75 -3.87 -5.06
CA PHE A 199 -23.06 -4.48 -5.19
C PHE A 199 -23.90 -3.83 -6.31
N ALA A 200 -23.86 -2.52 -6.45
CA ALA A 200 -24.55 -1.82 -7.53
C ALA A 200 -24.00 -2.22 -8.91
N HIS A 201 -22.71 -2.52 -9.01
CA HIS A 201 -22.06 -2.94 -10.26
C HIS A 201 -22.30 -4.41 -10.60
N ALA A 202 -22.07 -5.32 -9.65
CA ALA A 202 -22.07 -6.77 -9.88
C ALA A 202 -23.34 -7.50 -9.38
N GLY A 203 -24.15 -6.87 -8.52
CA GLY A 203 -25.39 -7.44 -8.02
C GLY A 203 -25.21 -8.77 -7.28
N MET A 204 -26.15 -9.68 -7.50
CA MET A 204 -26.16 -10.99 -6.83
C MET A 204 -25.05 -11.95 -7.27
N ILE A 205 -24.33 -11.66 -8.36
CA ILE A 205 -23.20 -12.46 -8.84
C ILE A 205 -22.10 -12.52 -7.78
N LEU A 206 -21.95 -11.48 -6.94
CA LEU A 206 -21.00 -11.43 -5.83
C LEU A 206 -21.14 -12.60 -4.86
N PHE A 207 -22.34 -13.20 -4.75
CA PHE A 207 -22.64 -14.28 -3.80
C PHE A 207 -22.56 -15.67 -4.43
N GLN A 208 -22.16 -15.78 -5.70
CA GLN A 208 -21.91 -17.08 -6.31
C GLN A 208 -20.75 -17.80 -5.61
N PRO A 209 -20.84 -19.12 -5.37
CA PRO A 209 -19.81 -19.86 -4.62
C PRO A 209 -18.40 -19.73 -5.20
N ASP A 210 -18.27 -19.76 -6.53
CA ASP A 210 -16.98 -19.66 -7.21
C ASP A 210 -16.36 -18.26 -7.04
N VAL A 211 -17.20 -17.21 -7.14
CA VAL A 211 -16.80 -15.82 -6.93
C VAL A 211 -16.37 -15.58 -5.49
N LEU A 212 -17.14 -16.11 -4.53
CA LEU A 212 -16.80 -16.03 -3.10
C LEU A 212 -15.51 -16.79 -2.79
N LEU A 213 -15.30 -17.96 -3.39
CA LEU A 213 -14.09 -18.75 -3.20
C LEU A 213 -12.86 -17.97 -3.67
N ILE A 214 -12.86 -17.52 -4.93
CA ILE A 214 -11.74 -16.75 -5.49
C ILE A 214 -11.59 -15.42 -4.72
N GLY A 215 -12.69 -14.72 -4.42
CA GLY A 215 -12.69 -13.49 -3.62
C GLY A 215 -12.09 -13.69 -2.23
N THR A 216 -12.32 -14.85 -1.61
CA THR A 216 -11.71 -15.20 -0.31
C THR A 216 -10.21 -15.41 -0.44
N VAL A 217 -9.75 -16.12 -1.46
CA VAL A 217 -8.32 -16.32 -1.74
C VAL A 217 -7.64 -14.97 -1.99
N VAL A 218 -8.26 -14.11 -2.80
CA VAL A 218 -7.78 -12.74 -3.05
C VAL A 218 -7.71 -11.94 -1.75
N ALA A 219 -8.75 -11.98 -0.91
CA ALA A 219 -8.78 -11.26 0.36
C ALA A 219 -7.69 -11.74 1.34
N VAL A 220 -7.43 -13.04 1.38
CA VAL A 220 -6.35 -13.60 2.21
C VAL A 220 -4.99 -13.15 1.68
N LEU A 221 -4.71 -13.36 0.38
CA LEU A 221 -3.41 -13.08 -0.23
C LEU A 221 -3.08 -11.59 -0.29
N SER A 222 -4.07 -10.73 -0.51
CA SER A 222 -3.85 -9.29 -0.68
C SER A 222 -4.21 -8.44 0.54
N SER A 223 -4.75 -9.05 1.61
CA SER A 223 -5.12 -8.31 2.82
C SER A 223 -4.67 -9.03 4.09
N ALA A 224 -5.31 -10.12 4.49
CA ALA A 224 -5.12 -10.71 5.82
C ALA A 224 -3.67 -11.18 6.04
N PHE A 225 -3.09 -11.90 5.08
CA PHE A 225 -1.76 -12.44 5.17
C PHE A 225 -0.67 -11.37 5.07
N PRO A 226 -0.62 -10.48 4.02
CA PRO A 226 0.41 -9.47 3.93
C PRO A 226 0.37 -8.48 5.10
N TYR A 227 -0.79 -7.99 5.51
CA TYR A 227 -0.87 -7.07 6.66
C TYR A 227 -0.34 -7.69 7.96
N THR A 228 -0.50 -9.00 8.15
CA THR A 228 0.08 -9.69 9.32
C THR A 228 1.60 -9.71 9.25
N LEU A 229 2.17 -10.01 8.09
CA LEU A 229 3.61 -10.03 7.87
C LEU A 229 4.23 -8.63 7.89
N GLU A 230 3.56 -7.64 7.29
CA GLU A 230 3.97 -6.24 7.34
C GLU A 230 4.00 -5.72 8.78
N MET A 231 2.97 -6.02 9.56
CA MET A 231 2.93 -5.64 10.97
C MET A 231 4.05 -6.30 11.78
N PHE A 232 4.35 -7.57 11.48
CA PHE A 232 5.49 -8.25 12.07
C PHE A 232 6.80 -7.57 11.68
N ALA A 233 7.01 -7.28 10.40
CA ALA A 233 8.19 -6.60 9.89
C ALA A 233 8.34 -5.19 10.50
N LEU A 234 7.26 -4.41 10.54
CA LEU A 234 7.26 -3.05 11.08
C LEU A 234 7.66 -2.98 12.56
N ARG A 235 7.36 -4.03 13.33
CA ARG A 235 7.75 -4.10 14.76
C ARG A 235 9.21 -4.47 14.97
N HIS A 236 9.84 -5.14 14.01
CA HIS A 236 11.18 -5.70 14.14
C HIS A 236 12.21 -5.00 13.24
N LEU A 237 11.79 -4.23 12.24
CA LEU A 237 12.69 -3.49 11.36
C LEU A 237 12.78 -2.03 11.79
N PRO A 238 13.97 -1.42 11.69
CA PRO A 238 14.10 0.03 11.71
C PRO A 238 13.20 0.63 10.62
N ALA A 239 12.53 1.75 10.93
CA ALA A 239 11.61 2.38 9.99
C ALA A 239 12.25 2.73 8.64
N GLN A 240 13.57 3.03 8.64
CA GLN A 240 14.34 3.25 7.41
C GLN A 240 14.40 1.99 6.54
N THR A 241 14.75 0.86 7.13
CA THR A 241 14.85 -0.41 6.42
C THR A 241 13.49 -0.82 5.86
N TYR A 242 12.43 -0.67 6.67
CA TYR A 242 11.06 -0.93 6.24
C TYR A 242 10.66 -0.05 5.04
N GLY A 243 10.81 1.28 5.14
CA GLY A 243 10.46 2.20 4.06
C GLY A 243 11.30 2.02 2.79
N THR A 244 12.59 1.67 2.93
CA THR A 244 13.46 1.37 1.78
C THR A 244 13.02 0.10 1.07
N LEU A 245 12.68 -0.97 1.81
CA LEU A 245 12.23 -2.22 1.22
C LEU A 245 10.87 -2.08 0.54
N THR A 246 9.91 -1.41 1.19
CA THR A 246 8.57 -1.18 0.59
C THR A 246 8.64 -0.32 -0.67
N SER A 247 9.65 0.52 -0.82
CA SER A 247 9.90 1.27 -2.07
C SER A 247 10.16 0.35 -3.29
N GLY A 248 10.48 -0.93 -3.08
CA GLY A 248 10.60 -1.93 -4.12
C GLY A 248 9.28 -2.50 -4.64
N GLU A 249 8.14 -2.13 -4.04
CA GLU A 249 6.82 -2.67 -4.38
C GLU A 249 6.44 -2.50 -5.87
N PRO A 250 6.70 -1.35 -6.54
CA PRO A 250 6.48 -1.23 -7.97
C PRO A 250 7.26 -2.23 -8.82
N ALA A 251 8.50 -2.53 -8.43
CA ALA A 251 9.31 -3.52 -9.12
C ALA A 251 8.79 -4.95 -8.88
N ALA A 252 8.37 -5.26 -7.65
CA ALA A 252 7.72 -6.54 -7.33
C ALA A 252 6.41 -6.70 -8.14
N GLY A 253 5.59 -5.65 -8.24
CA GLY A 253 4.38 -5.64 -9.05
C GLY A 253 4.65 -5.86 -10.54
N ALA A 254 5.69 -5.22 -11.10
CA ALA A 254 6.10 -5.42 -12.48
C ALA A 254 6.57 -6.86 -12.74
N MET A 255 7.34 -7.44 -11.82
CA MET A 255 7.78 -8.84 -11.93
C MET A 255 6.62 -9.82 -11.83
N VAL A 256 5.71 -9.63 -10.89
CA VAL A 256 4.52 -10.47 -10.73
C VAL A 256 3.59 -10.33 -11.94
N GLY A 257 3.40 -9.10 -12.44
CA GLY A 257 2.65 -8.84 -13.67
C GLY A 257 3.23 -9.59 -14.88
N LEU A 258 4.56 -9.56 -15.03
CA LEU A 258 5.26 -10.31 -16.08
C LEU A 258 5.06 -11.83 -15.92
N LEU A 259 5.27 -12.37 -14.72
CA LEU A 259 5.29 -13.81 -14.47
C LEU A 259 3.88 -14.44 -14.44
N LEU A 260 2.90 -13.78 -13.84
CA LEU A 260 1.56 -14.33 -13.64
C LEU A 260 0.53 -13.86 -14.66
N LEU A 261 0.71 -12.66 -15.22
CA LEU A 261 -0.24 -12.07 -16.18
C LEU A 261 0.32 -11.99 -17.59
N GLY A 262 1.62 -12.27 -17.81
CA GLY A 262 2.27 -12.12 -19.09
C GLY A 262 2.40 -10.65 -19.56
N GLU A 263 2.35 -9.70 -18.62
CA GLU A 263 2.46 -8.26 -18.90
C GLU A 263 3.90 -7.88 -19.26
N ALA A 264 4.24 -7.92 -20.53
CA ALA A 264 5.57 -7.52 -21.01
C ALA A 264 5.69 -5.99 -21.05
N LEU A 265 6.55 -5.43 -20.20
CA LEU A 265 6.84 -4.00 -20.20
C LEU A 265 8.02 -3.68 -21.11
N PRO A 266 7.96 -2.63 -21.96
CA PRO A 266 9.11 -2.16 -22.70
C PRO A 266 10.17 -1.58 -21.77
N LEU A 267 11.44 -1.55 -22.22
CA LEU A 267 12.58 -1.12 -21.43
C LEU A 267 12.36 0.29 -20.82
N LEU A 268 11.72 1.19 -21.57
CA LEU A 268 11.41 2.54 -21.09
C LEU A 268 10.56 2.54 -19.82
N GLN A 269 9.55 1.65 -19.73
CA GLN A 269 8.70 1.53 -18.55
C GLN A 269 9.46 0.92 -17.36
N TRP A 270 10.36 -0.03 -17.61
CA TRP A 270 11.28 -0.53 -16.58
C TRP A 270 12.19 0.57 -16.04
N CYS A 271 12.74 1.43 -16.92
CA CYS A 271 13.53 2.59 -16.50
C CYS A 271 12.70 3.57 -15.66
N ALA A 272 11.44 3.82 -16.05
CA ALA A 272 10.53 4.69 -15.31
C ALA A 272 10.23 4.16 -13.91
N ILE A 273 9.93 2.86 -13.79
CA ILE A 273 9.72 2.18 -12.50
C ILE A 273 10.98 2.29 -11.63
N ALA A 274 12.15 2.03 -12.22
CA ALA A 274 13.43 2.15 -11.50
C ALA A 274 13.68 3.58 -10.99
N MET A 275 13.32 4.62 -11.75
CA MET A 275 13.42 6.02 -11.31
C MET A 275 12.48 6.31 -10.13
N ILE A 276 11.24 5.83 -10.15
CA ILE A 276 10.28 6.02 -9.04
C ILE A 276 10.76 5.27 -7.80
N VAL A 277 11.24 4.03 -7.95
CA VAL A 277 11.84 3.26 -6.84
C VAL A 277 13.05 4.00 -6.26
N ALA A 278 13.96 4.49 -7.10
CA ALA A 278 15.15 5.24 -6.65
C ALA A 278 14.76 6.53 -5.91
N ALA A 279 13.74 7.25 -6.42
CA ALA A 279 13.21 8.44 -5.78
C ALA A 279 12.65 8.12 -4.38
N SER A 280 11.88 7.04 -4.26
CA SER A 280 11.27 6.62 -3.00
C SER A 280 12.32 6.15 -1.98
N VAL A 281 13.28 5.34 -2.40
CA VAL A 281 14.43 4.93 -1.57
C VAL A 281 15.20 6.16 -1.08
N GLY A 282 15.55 7.08 -1.99
CA GLY A 282 16.31 8.28 -1.67
C GLY A 282 15.55 9.20 -0.73
N ALA A 283 14.27 9.45 -0.98
CA ALA A 283 13.42 10.28 -0.12
C ALA A 283 13.31 9.67 1.29
N THR A 284 13.12 8.34 1.38
CA THR A 284 13.07 7.63 2.66
C THR A 284 14.39 7.76 3.43
N MET A 285 15.53 7.58 2.76
CA MET A 285 16.85 7.70 3.39
C MET A 285 17.15 9.12 3.86
N THR A 286 16.73 10.14 3.11
CA THR A 286 16.96 11.54 3.48
C THR A 286 16.02 12.02 4.58
N ALA A 287 14.74 11.61 4.56
CA ALA A 287 13.79 11.95 5.59
C ALA A 287 14.22 11.45 6.99
N MET A 288 14.83 10.28 7.06
CA MET A 288 15.25 9.69 8.34
C MET A 288 16.55 10.26 8.90
N ARG A 289 17.45 10.78 8.05
CA ARG A 289 18.61 11.55 8.53
C ARG A 289 18.23 12.82 9.27
N ASN A 290 16.96 13.24 9.19
CA ASN A 290 16.43 14.44 9.86
C ASN A 290 15.83 14.16 11.23
N GLN A 291 15.64 12.90 11.62
CA GLN A 291 15.30 12.56 12.99
C GLN A 291 16.59 12.61 13.81
N SER A 292 16.88 13.79 14.37
CA SER A 292 18.00 13.95 15.34
C SER A 292 17.90 12.89 16.43
N PRO A 293 19.04 12.36 16.92
CA PRO A 293 19.03 11.51 18.11
C PRO A 293 18.29 12.23 19.23
N PRO A 294 17.54 11.55 20.08
CA PRO A 294 16.94 12.18 21.25
C PRO A 294 18.07 12.87 22.05
N GLU A 295 17.84 14.15 22.34
CA GLU A 295 18.74 14.96 23.14
C GLU A 295 19.09 14.18 24.42
N PRO A 296 20.37 14.00 24.78
CA PRO A 296 20.72 13.29 25.99
C PRO A 296 20.06 14.02 27.16
N LEU A 297 19.24 13.33 27.94
CA LEU A 297 18.67 13.84 29.16
C LEU A 297 19.83 14.42 29.99
N ASN A 298 19.89 15.75 30.08
CA ASN A 298 20.71 16.44 31.05
C ASN A 298 20.18 16.06 32.45
N LEU A 299 20.74 15.00 33.00
CA LEU A 299 20.64 14.70 34.41
C LEU A 299 21.60 15.70 35.14
N GLY A 300 21.07 16.92 35.38
CA GLY A 300 21.70 17.89 36.30
C GLY A 300 21.47 17.48 37.76
#